data_5f9eb3ce78bdbc948d2603ae0ccc6051
#
_entry.id   5f9eb3ce78bdbc948d2603ae0ccc6051
#
_cell.length_a   1.000
_cell.length_b   1.000
_cell.length_c   1.000
_cell.angle_alpha   90.00
_cell.angle_beta   90.00
_cell.angle_gamma   90.00
#
_symmetry.space_group_name_H-M   'P 1'
#
loop_
_entity.id
_entity.type
_entity.pdbx_description
1 polymer ?
#
loop_
_entity_poly.entity_id
_entity_poly.type
_entity_poly.pdbx_seq_one_letter_code
_entity_poly.pdbx_strand_id
1 'polypeptide(L)'
;MRFSLIEILAAFMVLFAIIDIPGSIPIIIDIKSKSGDIKSAKVTLVSFLILLAFLLIGSPLLGIFGIDVSSFAIAGSFIIFLIAMEMILGIELFKHDSLGGGSIFPIAFPLIAGAGSITTILSLKAEYQLVNIIIALILNMIAIYLVLRLTSVFERILGAGGLQILKKVFGVILLSIAIKLFITNTGIVLPHAR
;
A
#
# COMPACT_ATOMS: atom_id res chain seq x y z
N MET A 1 -24.76 17.10 0.51
CA MET A 1 -23.32 16.87 0.33
C MET A 1 -22.60 18.13 0.79
N ARG A 2 -21.82 18.07 1.85
CA ARG A 2 -21.01 19.21 2.32
C ARG A 2 -19.59 19.00 1.83
N PHE A 3 -19.12 19.89 0.98
CA PHE A 3 -17.74 19.97 0.58
C PHE A 3 -16.92 20.53 1.74
N SER A 4 -15.94 19.78 2.24
CA SER A 4 -15.06 20.22 3.32
C SER A 4 -13.60 20.03 2.90
N LEU A 5 -12.91 21.15 2.66
CA LEU A 5 -11.49 21.14 2.31
C LEU A 5 -10.65 20.47 3.43
N ILE A 6 -11.07 20.68 4.69
CA ILE A 6 -10.38 20.10 5.86
C ILE A 6 -10.48 18.58 5.83
N GLU A 7 -11.67 18.01 5.56
CA GLU A 7 -11.84 16.55 5.46
C GLU A 7 -11.06 15.97 4.28
N ILE A 8 -11.04 16.67 3.12
CA ILE A 8 -10.29 16.24 1.94
C ILE A 8 -8.79 16.17 2.25
N LEU A 9 -8.24 17.26 2.85
CA LEU A 9 -6.83 17.30 3.21
C LEU A 9 -6.47 16.27 4.28
N ALA A 10 -7.30 16.12 5.31
CA ALA A 10 -7.09 15.12 6.36
C ALA A 10 -7.11 13.70 5.78
N ALA A 11 -8.13 13.34 5.00
CA ALA A 11 -8.23 12.05 4.35
C ALA A 11 -7.05 11.80 3.38
N PHE A 12 -6.65 12.83 2.60
CA PHE A 12 -5.50 12.75 1.70
C PHE A 12 -4.22 12.44 2.48
N MET A 13 -3.93 13.20 3.55
CA MET A 13 -2.70 13.02 4.34
C MET A 13 -2.65 11.66 5.04
N VAL A 14 -3.77 11.21 5.60
CA VAL A 14 -3.86 9.89 6.27
C VAL A 14 -3.64 8.77 5.24
N LEU A 15 -4.32 8.80 4.11
CA LEU A 15 -4.15 7.80 3.05
C LEU A 15 -2.74 7.83 2.48
N PHE A 16 -2.19 9.01 2.21
CA PHE A 16 -0.82 9.17 1.69
C PHE A 16 0.22 8.56 2.64
N ALA A 17 0.07 8.80 3.95
CA ALA A 17 0.96 8.25 4.97
C ALA A 17 0.85 6.72 5.09
N ILE A 18 -0.37 6.16 5.00
CA ILE A 18 -0.58 4.71 5.13
C ILE A 18 -0.17 3.95 3.86
N ILE A 19 -0.41 4.51 2.69
CA ILE A 19 0.02 3.89 1.41
C ILE A 19 1.55 3.92 1.30
N ASP A 20 2.18 4.94 1.91
CA ASP A 20 3.65 5.10 1.99
C ASP A 20 4.36 4.86 0.64
N ILE A 21 3.89 5.56 -0.39
CA ILE A 21 4.49 5.45 -1.73
C ILE A 21 5.97 5.81 -1.75
N PRO A 22 6.45 6.87 -1.07
CA PRO A 22 7.87 7.15 -1.00
C PRO A 22 8.69 5.99 -0.42
N GLY A 23 8.19 5.37 0.64
CA GLY A 23 8.80 4.18 1.24
C GLY A 23 8.75 2.95 0.36
N SER A 24 7.79 2.89 -0.56
CA SER A 24 7.63 1.79 -1.50
C SER A 24 8.54 1.90 -2.74
N ILE A 25 9.20 3.04 -2.98
CA ILE A 25 10.07 3.26 -4.16
C ILE A 25 11.10 2.16 -4.35
N PRO A 26 11.85 1.70 -3.33
CA PRO A 26 12.85 0.63 -3.51
C PRO A 26 12.22 -0.69 -3.95
N ILE A 27 11.03 -1.03 -3.44
CA ILE A 27 10.29 -2.24 -3.83
C ILE A 27 9.89 -2.13 -5.30
N ILE A 28 9.34 -0.98 -5.68
CA ILE A 28 8.88 -0.70 -7.04
C ILE A 28 10.06 -0.82 -8.02
N ILE A 29 11.24 -0.32 -7.67
CA ILE A 29 12.45 -0.43 -8.48
C ILE A 29 12.92 -1.89 -8.58
N ASP A 30 12.89 -2.64 -7.48
CA ASP A 30 13.23 -4.06 -7.48
C ASP A 30 12.30 -4.88 -8.40
N ILE A 31 10.99 -4.63 -8.31
CA ILE A 31 10.00 -5.26 -9.21
C ILE A 31 10.25 -4.87 -10.66
N LYS A 32 10.54 -3.59 -10.92
CA LYS A 32 10.87 -3.09 -12.26
C LYS A 32 12.10 -3.80 -12.84
N SER A 33 13.14 -4.00 -12.05
CA SER A 33 14.38 -4.68 -12.49
C SER A 33 14.15 -6.14 -12.86
N LYS A 34 13.19 -6.82 -12.21
CA LYS A 34 12.85 -8.23 -12.43
C LYS A 34 11.80 -8.44 -13.51
N SER A 35 10.78 -7.59 -13.55
CA SER A 35 9.59 -7.76 -14.40
C SER A 35 9.54 -6.83 -15.62
N GLY A 36 10.53 -5.94 -15.79
CA GLY A 36 10.55 -4.92 -16.83
C GLY A 36 9.73 -3.68 -16.47
N ASP A 37 9.38 -2.89 -17.48
CA ASP A 37 8.74 -1.59 -17.27
C ASP A 37 7.37 -1.69 -16.62
N ILE A 38 7.18 -0.89 -15.56
CA ILE A 38 5.93 -0.80 -14.83
C ILE A 38 4.94 0.05 -15.62
N LYS A 39 3.80 -0.53 -15.92
CA LYS A 39 2.66 0.19 -16.53
C LYS A 39 1.97 1.06 -15.47
N SER A 40 2.59 2.21 -15.13
CA SER A 40 2.16 3.08 -14.04
C SER A 40 0.67 3.43 -14.07
N ALA A 41 0.13 3.76 -15.26
CA ALA A 41 -1.30 4.06 -15.42
C ALA A 41 -2.19 2.85 -15.07
N LYS A 42 -1.78 1.64 -15.48
CA LYS A 42 -2.56 0.41 -15.21
C LYS A 42 -2.52 0.06 -13.73
N VAL A 43 -1.34 0.15 -13.10
CA VAL A 43 -1.17 -0.08 -11.65
C VAL A 43 -2.04 0.89 -10.86
N THR A 44 -1.93 2.20 -11.16
CA THR A 44 -2.71 3.24 -10.47
C THR A 44 -4.21 3.04 -10.65
N LEU A 45 -4.66 2.71 -11.88
CA LEU A 45 -6.08 2.47 -12.15
C LEU A 45 -6.61 1.25 -11.38
N VAL A 46 -5.86 0.14 -11.38
CA VAL A 46 -6.26 -1.07 -10.64
C VAL A 46 -6.32 -0.80 -9.14
N SER A 47 -5.30 -0.11 -8.59
CA SER A 47 -5.30 0.28 -7.17
C SER A 47 -6.49 1.18 -6.83
N PHE A 48 -6.80 2.16 -7.68
CA PHE A 48 -7.96 3.03 -7.52
C PHE A 48 -9.26 2.23 -7.49
N LEU A 49 -9.45 1.32 -8.46
CA LEU A 49 -10.66 0.51 -8.55
C LEU A 49 -10.83 -0.40 -7.32
N ILE A 50 -9.75 -1.01 -6.84
CA ILE A 50 -9.78 -1.84 -5.63
C ILE A 50 -10.19 -0.99 -4.43
N LEU A 51 -9.51 0.14 -4.18
CA LEU A 51 -9.79 1.01 -3.04
C LEU A 51 -11.19 1.62 -3.12
N LEU A 52 -11.64 2.01 -4.32
CA LEU A 52 -12.99 2.52 -4.54
C LEU A 52 -14.05 1.43 -4.27
N ALA A 53 -13.82 0.20 -4.73
CA ALA A 53 -14.72 -0.91 -4.45
C ALA A 53 -14.82 -1.17 -2.95
N PHE A 54 -13.71 -1.21 -2.23
CA PHE A 54 -13.72 -1.36 -0.77
C PHE A 54 -14.35 -0.16 -0.06
N LEU A 55 -14.16 1.06 -0.53
CA LEU A 55 -14.84 2.24 0.00
C LEU A 55 -16.35 2.13 -0.11
N LEU A 56 -16.85 1.66 -1.25
CA LEU A 56 -18.30 1.60 -1.51
C LEU A 56 -18.95 0.39 -0.84
N ILE A 57 -18.39 -0.79 -0.99
CA ILE A 57 -19.00 -2.08 -0.62
C ILE A 57 -18.11 -2.96 0.27
N GLY A 58 -16.98 -2.43 0.81
CA GLY A 58 -15.98 -3.25 1.51
C GLY A 58 -16.53 -3.98 2.73
N SER A 59 -17.24 -3.28 3.62
CA SER A 59 -17.81 -3.94 4.81
C SER A 59 -18.87 -5.00 4.46
N PRO A 60 -19.84 -4.74 3.57
CA PRO A 60 -20.74 -5.81 3.09
C PRO A 60 -20.02 -6.95 2.38
N LEU A 61 -19.02 -6.65 1.58
CA LEU A 61 -18.25 -7.66 0.84
C LEU A 61 -17.53 -8.62 1.81
N LEU A 62 -16.83 -8.10 2.80
CA LEU A 62 -16.18 -8.91 3.82
C LEU A 62 -17.21 -9.70 4.64
N GLY A 63 -18.35 -9.08 4.96
CA GLY A 63 -19.43 -9.70 5.70
C GLY A 63 -20.05 -10.92 5.00
N ILE A 64 -20.12 -10.94 3.65
CA ILE A 64 -20.57 -12.11 2.88
C ILE A 64 -19.69 -13.35 3.17
N PHE A 65 -18.40 -13.14 3.37
CA PHE A 65 -17.44 -14.20 3.70
C PHE A 65 -17.33 -14.45 5.21
N GLY A 66 -18.09 -13.73 6.04
CA GLY A 66 -17.97 -13.79 7.50
C GLY A 66 -16.64 -13.23 8.03
N ILE A 67 -15.97 -12.39 7.24
CA ILE A 67 -14.67 -11.80 7.57
C ILE A 67 -14.90 -10.38 8.07
N ASP A 68 -14.35 -10.04 9.22
CA ASP A 68 -14.29 -8.66 9.70
C ASP A 68 -13.07 -7.90 9.15
N VAL A 69 -13.08 -6.58 9.31
CA VAL A 69 -11.99 -5.70 8.84
C VAL A 69 -10.68 -6.01 9.57
N SER A 70 -10.74 -6.39 10.84
CA SER A 70 -9.56 -6.72 11.64
C SER A 70 -8.91 -8.01 11.18
N SER A 71 -9.69 -9.06 10.94
CA SER A 71 -9.18 -10.32 10.36
C SER A 71 -8.55 -10.11 8.98
N PHE A 72 -9.17 -9.27 8.15
CA PHE A 72 -8.60 -8.89 6.86
C PHE A 72 -7.26 -8.14 7.01
N ALA A 73 -7.17 -7.22 7.99
CA ALA A 73 -5.94 -6.49 8.28
C ALA A 73 -4.82 -7.41 8.79
N ILE A 74 -5.16 -8.39 9.64
CA ILE A 74 -4.22 -9.40 10.12
C ILE A 74 -3.68 -10.22 8.93
N ALA A 75 -4.54 -10.74 8.06
CA ALA A 75 -4.12 -11.49 6.88
C ALA A 75 -3.20 -10.64 5.97
N GLY A 76 -3.56 -9.38 5.74
CA GLY A 76 -2.74 -8.45 4.96
C GLY A 76 -1.39 -8.14 5.59
N SER A 77 -1.30 -8.12 6.92
CA SER A 77 -0.03 -7.90 7.61
C SER A 77 0.98 -9.02 7.33
N PHE A 78 0.52 -10.28 7.20
CA PHE A 78 1.39 -11.40 6.80
C PHE A 78 1.94 -11.24 5.38
N ILE A 79 1.14 -10.73 4.44
CA ILE A 79 1.60 -10.49 3.06
C ILE A 79 2.69 -9.41 3.07
N ILE A 80 2.49 -8.30 3.79
CA ILE A 80 3.47 -7.23 3.93
C ILE A 80 4.75 -7.75 4.61
N PHE A 81 4.60 -8.60 5.63
CA PHE A 81 5.71 -9.26 6.31
C PHE A 81 6.56 -10.08 5.33
N LEU A 82 5.94 -10.90 4.49
CA LEU A 82 6.64 -11.70 3.48
C LEU A 82 7.38 -10.82 2.46
N ILE A 83 6.76 -9.74 1.99
CA ILE A 83 7.42 -8.77 1.10
C ILE A 83 8.64 -8.13 1.79
N ALA A 84 8.50 -7.73 3.05
CA ALA A 84 9.59 -7.17 3.83
C ALA A 84 10.75 -8.17 3.99
N MET A 85 10.44 -9.44 4.27
CA MET A 85 11.44 -10.51 4.38
C MET A 85 12.15 -10.75 3.05
N GLU A 86 11.44 -10.75 1.93
CA GLU A 86 12.04 -10.83 0.59
C GLU A 86 13.08 -9.71 0.37
N MET A 87 12.74 -8.48 0.76
CA MET A 87 13.64 -7.34 0.63
C MET A 87 14.89 -7.43 1.51
N ILE A 88 14.73 -7.85 2.77
CA ILE A 88 15.82 -7.93 3.75
C ILE A 88 16.78 -9.07 3.40
N LEU A 89 16.23 -10.25 3.10
CA LEU A 89 17.01 -11.46 2.83
C LEU A 89 17.57 -11.49 1.39
N GLY A 90 16.96 -10.74 0.47
CA GLY A 90 17.33 -10.75 -0.94
C GLY A 90 16.95 -12.05 -1.66
N ILE A 91 15.94 -12.76 -1.17
CA ILE A 91 15.39 -13.98 -1.76
C ILE A 91 14.08 -13.66 -2.48
N GLU A 92 13.73 -14.41 -3.51
CA GLU A 92 12.45 -14.27 -4.20
C GLU A 92 11.43 -15.25 -3.59
N LEU A 93 10.50 -14.73 -2.79
CA LEU A 93 9.38 -15.50 -2.25
C LEU A 93 8.20 -15.54 -3.22
N PHE A 94 7.97 -14.41 -3.93
CA PHE A 94 6.92 -14.30 -4.93
C PHE A 94 7.53 -14.43 -6.33
N LYS A 95 7.18 -15.49 -7.06
CA LYS A 95 7.56 -15.61 -8.47
C LYS A 95 6.82 -14.57 -9.28
N HIS A 96 7.55 -13.69 -9.91
CA HIS A 96 7.00 -12.68 -10.81
C HIS A 96 6.82 -13.32 -12.18
N ASP A 97 5.71 -14.04 -12.40
CA ASP A 97 5.40 -14.59 -13.71
C ASP A 97 5.25 -13.47 -14.73
N SER A 98 6.06 -13.55 -15.78
CA SER A 98 6.13 -12.58 -16.89
C SER A 98 4.90 -12.57 -17.82
N LEU A 99 3.83 -13.25 -17.46
CA LEU A 99 2.57 -13.32 -18.22
C LEU A 99 1.76 -12.02 -18.10
N GLY A 100 2.28 -10.92 -18.65
CA GLY A 100 1.51 -9.69 -18.94
C GLY A 100 0.92 -8.92 -17.77
N GLY A 101 1.03 -9.41 -16.54
CA GLY A 101 0.50 -8.80 -15.32
C GLY A 101 1.53 -8.48 -14.24
N GLY A 102 2.80 -8.76 -14.46
CA GLY A 102 3.88 -8.72 -13.46
C GLY A 102 4.11 -7.40 -12.72
N SER A 103 3.53 -6.30 -13.22
CA SER A 103 3.59 -5.02 -12.51
C SER A 103 2.34 -4.71 -11.67
N ILE A 104 1.24 -5.45 -11.84
CA ILE A 104 0.01 -5.21 -11.07
C ILE A 104 0.14 -5.87 -9.70
N PHE A 105 0.52 -7.12 -9.65
CA PHE A 105 0.89 -7.79 -8.40
C PHE A 105 2.44 -7.79 -8.29
N PRO A 106 3.04 -7.38 -7.18
CA PRO A 106 2.42 -6.95 -5.92
C PRO A 106 2.22 -5.43 -5.76
N ILE A 107 2.39 -4.60 -6.79
CA ILE A 107 2.36 -3.14 -6.64
C ILE A 107 0.93 -2.63 -6.38
N ALA A 108 -0.03 -2.96 -7.27
CA ALA A 108 -1.41 -2.49 -7.07
C ALA A 108 -2.05 -3.14 -5.84
N PHE A 109 -1.82 -4.44 -5.64
CA PHE A 109 -2.21 -5.20 -4.47
C PHE A 109 -1.07 -6.15 -4.11
N PRO A 110 -0.60 -6.24 -2.87
CA PRO A 110 -1.12 -5.59 -1.67
C PRO A 110 -0.44 -4.26 -1.29
N LEU A 111 0.47 -3.72 -2.13
CA LEU A 111 1.31 -2.59 -1.73
C LEU A 111 0.52 -1.27 -1.64
N ILE A 112 -0.16 -0.87 -2.72
CA ILE A 112 -0.97 0.36 -2.75
C ILE A 112 -2.34 0.12 -2.15
N ALA A 113 -3.11 -0.81 -2.71
CA ALA A 113 -4.41 -1.20 -2.19
C ALA A 113 -4.26 -2.39 -1.24
N GLY A 114 -3.49 -2.22 -0.18
CA GLY A 114 -3.25 -3.22 0.84
C GLY A 114 -4.23 -3.15 2.01
N ALA A 115 -4.07 -4.07 2.97
CA ALA A 115 -4.93 -4.12 4.15
C ALA A 115 -4.92 -2.80 4.94
N GLY A 116 -3.76 -2.14 5.06
CA GLY A 116 -3.64 -0.85 5.75
C GLY A 116 -4.46 0.25 5.09
N SER A 117 -4.36 0.42 3.76
CA SER A 117 -5.12 1.44 3.04
C SER A 117 -6.62 1.11 2.96
N ILE A 118 -6.98 -0.17 2.86
CA ILE A 118 -8.39 -0.62 2.87
C ILE A 118 -9.02 -0.38 4.24
N THR A 119 -8.37 -0.78 5.33
CA THR A 119 -8.88 -0.53 6.69
C THR A 119 -9.01 0.96 6.99
N THR A 120 -8.02 1.75 6.55
CA THR A 120 -8.05 3.20 6.71
C THR A 120 -9.22 3.83 5.95
N ILE A 121 -9.47 3.42 4.70
CA ILE A 121 -10.58 3.95 3.90
C ILE A 121 -11.94 3.61 4.53
N LEU A 122 -12.07 2.41 5.11
CA LEU A 122 -13.28 2.01 5.83
C LEU A 122 -13.48 2.81 7.12
N SER A 123 -12.39 3.12 7.84
CA SER A 123 -12.45 3.98 9.04
C SER A 123 -12.82 5.43 8.66
N LEU A 124 -12.20 5.99 7.62
CA LEU A 124 -12.53 7.33 7.15
C LEU A 124 -13.99 7.46 6.72
N LYS A 125 -14.58 6.38 6.15
CA LYS A 125 -16.00 6.35 5.77
C LYS A 125 -16.95 6.52 6.96
N ALA A 126 -16.53 6.14 8.17
CA ALA A 126 -17.32 6.34 9.37
C ALA A 126 -17.30 7.79 9.87
N GLU A 127 -16.27 8.57 9.54
CA GLU A 127 -16.04 9.91 10.08
C GLU A 127 -16.31 11.03 9.06
N TYR A 128 -16.02 10.79 7.77
CA TYR A 128 -16.03 11.82 6.73
C TYR A 128 -17.07 11.55 5.65
N GLN A 129 -17.45 12.61 4.94
CA GLN A 129 -18.37 12.51 3.81
C GLN A 129 -17.73 11.73 2.65
N LEU A 130 -18.47 10.80 2.07
CA LEU A 130 -18.01 9.92 0.99
C LEU A 130 -17.36 10.69 -0.19
N VAL A 131 -17.94 11.82 -0.56
CA VAL A 131 -17.42 12.67 -1.66
C VAL A 131 -16.02 13.20 -1.34
N ASN A 132 -15.78 13.63 -0.11
CA ASN A 132 -14.49 14.17 0.31
C ASN A 132 -13.41 13.07 0.33
N ILE A 133 -13.77 11.83 0.72
CA ILE A 133 -12.87 10.68 0.67
C ILE A 133 -12.54 10.30 -0.77
N ILE A 134 -13.51 10.30 -1.69
CA ILE A 134 -13.28 9.99 -3.11
C ILE A 134 -12.30 11.02 -3.72
N ILE A 135 -12.46 12.29 -3.42
CA ILE A 135 -11.55 13.33 -3.91
C ILE A 135 -10.14 13.12 -3.34
N ALA A 136 -10.04 12.87 -2.04
CA ALA A 136 -8.77 12.56 -1.40
C ALA A 136 -8.10 11.33 -2.02
N LEU A 137 -8.87 10.29 -2.34
CA LEU A 137 -8.39 9.09 -3.02
C LEU A 137 -7.88 9.40 -4.43
N ILE A 138 -8.60 10.22 -5.22
CA ILE A 138 -8.16 10.65 -6.55
C ILE A 138 -6.84 11.42 -6.46
N LEU A 139 -6.71 12.34 -5.51
CA LEU A 139 -5.47 13.09 -5.29
C LEU A 139 -4.29 12.16 -4.93
N ASN A 140 -4.54 11.15 -4.07
CA ASN A 140 -3.54 10.12 -3.78
C ASN A 140 -3.14 9.33 -5.04
N MET A 141 -4.10 8.95 -5.87
CA MET A 141 -3.80 8.23 -7.13
C MET A 141 -2.97 9.07 -8.09
N ILE A 142 -3.19 10.37 -8.15
CA ILE A 142 -2.34 11.28 -8.95
C ILE A 142 -0.91 11.29 -8.40
N ALA A 143 -0.75 11.42 -7.09
CA ALA A 143 0.57 11.38 -6.44
C ALA A 143 1.29 10.05 -6.70
N ILE A 144 0.59 8.93 -6.54
CA ILE A 144 1.09 7.58 -6.82
C ILE A 144 1.53 7.45 -8.28
N TYR A 145 0.70 7.87 -9.21
CA TYR A 145 1.03 7.83 -10.64
C TYR A 145 2.32 8.61 -10.96
N LEU A 146 2.46 9.80 -10.39
CA LEU A 146 3.67 10.62 -10.57
C LEU A 146 4.91 9.91 -10.01
N VAL A 147 4.82 9.35 -8.80
CA VAL A 147 5.95 8.62 -8.20
C VAL A 147 6.32 7.39 -9.02
N LEU A 148 5.33 6.58 -9.42
CA LEU A 148 5.56 5.41 -10.28
C LEU A 148 6.22 5.78 -11.61
N ARG A 149 5.83 6.90 -12.20
CA ARG A 149 6.42 7.39 -13.46
C ARG A 149 7.84 7.93 -13.28
N LEU A 150 8.13 8.53 -12.13
CA LEU A 150 9.44 9.09 -11.80
C LEU A 150 10.41 8.05 -11.21
N THR A 151 10.01 6.80 -11.08
CA THR A 151 10.83 5.72 -10.50
C THR A 151 12.20 5.59 -11.18
N SER A 152 12.26 5.75 -12.52
CA SER A 152 13.52 5.71 -13.28
C SER A 152 14.48 6.87 -12.94
N VAL A 153 13.95 8.01 -12.49
CA VAL A 153 14.77 9.13 -12.02
C VAL A 153 15.43 8.77 -10.69
N PHE A 154 14.67 8.20 -9.76
CA PHE A 154 15.21 7.71 -8.49
C PHE A 154 16.26 6.63 -8.69
N GLU A 155 16.00 5.67 -9.61
CA GLU A 155 16.94 4.62 -9.97
C GLU A 155 18.27 5.19 -10.47
N ARG A 156 18.24 6.22 -11.32
CA ARG A 156 19.43 6.89 -11.85
C ARG A 156 20.22 7.65 -10.76
N ILE A 157 19.53 8.32 -9.83
CA ILE A 157 20.15 9.11 -8.76
C ILE A 157 20.82 8.20 -7.74
N LEU A 158 20.18 7.10 -7.37
CA LEU A 158 20.65 6.21 -6.31
C LEU A 158 21.72 5.23 -6.77
N GLY A 159 21.70 4.84 -8.06
CA GLY A 159 22.58 3.79 -8.59
C GLY A 159 22.36 2.42 -7.94
N ALA A 160 23.05 1.39 -8.42
CA ALA A 160 22.84 0.00 -7.96
C ALA A 160 23.17 -0.19 -6.46
N GLY A 161 24.25 0.42 -5.97
CA GLY A 161 24.65 0.30 -4.57
C GLY A 161 23.69 1.01 -3.61
N GLY A 162 23.27 2.23 -3.95
CA GLY A 162 22.29 2.99 -3.18
C GLY A 162 20.94 2.29 -3.10
N LEU A 163 20.49 1.71 -4.20
CA LEU A 163 19.25 0.92 -4.25
C LEU A 163 19.28 -0.29 -3.33
N GLN A 164 20.41 -1.01 -3.28
CA GLN A 164 20.54 -2.20 -2.44
C GLN A 164 20.48 -1.87 -0.95
N ILE A 165 21.12 -0.77 -0.54
CA ILE A 165 21.04 -0.27 0.84
C ILE A 165 19.62 0.18 1.15
N LEU A 166 19.03 0.98 0.27
CA LEU A 166 17.67 1.51 0.44
C LEU A 166 16.66 0.38 0.56
N LYS A 167 16.77 -0.66 -0.29
CA LYS A 167 15.93 -1.85 -0.25
C LYS A 167 15.93 -2.51 1.15
N LYS A 168 17.11 -2.70 1.75
CA LYS A 168 17.24 -3.32 3.08
C LYS A 168 16.65 -2.43 4.18
N VAL A 169 16.93 -1.12 4.14
CA VAL A 169 16.40 -0.16 5.12
C VAL A 169 14.86 -0.13 5.06
N PHE A 170 14.28 0.00 3.87
CA PHE A 170 12.84 0.00 3.71
C PHE A 170 12.20 -1.36 3.98
N GLY A 171 12.92 -2.47 3.75
CA GLY A 171 12.50 -3.78 4.19
C GLY A 171 12.25 -3.83 5.70
N VAL A 172 13.15 -3.25 6.50
CA VAL A 172 12.98 -3.18 7.97
C VAL A 172 11.80 -2.27 8.36
N ILE A 173 11.61 -1.15 7.66
CA ILE A 173 10.46 -0.27 7.89
C ILE A 173 9.15 -0.99 7.58
N LEU A 174 9.06 -1.68 6.44
CA LEU A 174 7.88 -2.49 6.08
C LEU A 174 7.62 -3.61 7.08
N LEU A 175 8.67 -4.27 7.55
CA LEU A 175 8.55 -5.29 8.60
C LEU A 175 7.92 -4.69 9.86
N SER A 176 8.36 -3.50 10.25
CA SER A 176 7.81 -2.78 11.41
C SER A 176 6.34 -2.40 11.20
N ILE A 177 5.96 -1.97 10.00
CA ILE A 177 4.57 -1.66 9.63
C ILE A 177 3.72 -2.94 9.68
N ALA A 178 4.20 -4.06 9.15
CA ALA A 178 3.51 -5.34 9.18
C ALA A 178 3.24 -5.80 10.63
N ILE A 179 4.25 -5.73 11.49
CA ILE A 179 4.13 -6.06 12.91
C ILE A 179 3.15 -5.11 13.60
N LYS A 180 3.23 -3.81 13.36
CA LYS A 180 2.30 -2.83 13.92
C LYS A 180 0.86 -3.15 13.52
N LEU A 181 0.61 -3.39 12.23
CA LEU A 181 -0.71 -3.73 11.71
C LEU A 181 -1.26 -5.01 12.35
N PHE A 182 -0.42 -6.03 12.51
CA PHE A 182 -0.76 -7.26 13.20
C PHE A 182 -1.16 -7.02 14.65
N ILE A 183 -0.30 -6.37 15.44
CA ILE A 183 -0.54 -6.10 16.87
C ILE A 183 -1.80 -5.28 17.08
N THR A 184 -1.97 -4.20 16.31
CA THR A 184 -3.14 -3.31 16.43
C THR A 184 -4.46 -4.05 16.20
N ASN A 185 -4.48 -5.03 15.28
CA ASN A 185 -5.70 -5.73 14.91
C ASN A 185 -5.93 -7.05 15.69
N THR A 186 -4.90 -7.60 16.34
CA THR A 186 -5.05 -8.78 17.23
C THR A 186 -5.42 -8.41 18.67
N GLY A 187 -5.34 -7.13 19.05
CA GLY A 187 -5.57 -6.70 20.43
C GLY A 187 -4.45 -7.10 21.42
N ILE A 188 -3.31 -7.56 20.91
CA ILE A 188 -2.14 -7.89 21.74
C ILE A 188 -1.59 -6.59 22.32
N VAL A 189 -1.64 -6.44 23.63
CA VAL A 189 -1.03 -5.32 24.34
C VAL A 189 0.42 -5.65 24.63
N LEU A 190 1.34 -4.99 23.94
CA LEU A 190 2.77 -5.09 24.30
C LEU A 190 3.02 -4.31 25.58
N PRO A 191 3.74 -4.89 26.59
CA PRO A 191 4.17 -4.11 27.73
C PRO A 191 5.03 -2.96 27.24
N HIS A 192 4.62 -1.74 27.55
CA HIS A 192 5.40 -0.55 27.22
C HIS A 192 6.72 -0.66 27.96
N ALA A 193 7.83 -0.78 27.22
CA ALA A 193 9.15 -0.55 27.80
C ALA A 193 9.17 0.90 28.32
N ARG A 194 9.27 1.03 29.64
CA ARG A 194 9.49 2.33 30.33
C ARG A 194 10.87 2.85 29.99
#